data_e276f892a9b4a087052096840fd853b0
#
_entry.id   e276f892a9b4a087052096840fd853b0
#
_cell.length_a   1.000
_cell.length_b   1.000
_cell.length_c   1.000
_cell.angle_alpha   90.00
_cell.angle_beta   90.00
_cell.angle_gamma   90.00
#
_symmetry.space_group_name_H-M   'P 1'
#
loop_
_entity.id
_entity.type
_entity.pdbx_description
1 polymer ?
#
loop_
_entity_poly.entity_id
_entity_poly.type
_entity_poly.pdbx_seq_one_letter_code
_entity_poly.pdbx_strand_id
1 'polypeptide(L)'
;MRTITVRGRAELSREPDIAELVCTVRGEDLEYGAAYEKLIAAQGALFAAFRKEGYADKDFKTGAFRVSRKSAYEKDGNANREVFGGYLFVNTVTLAFPCESARLGKAVSAAVESGAGVDFFLRFSLRDEAALKEKLLFAACADAKARAESIARAC
;
A
#
# COMPACT_ATOMS: atom_id res chain seq x y z
N MET A 1 -37.43 3.51 -34.60
CA MET A 1 -36.73 2.40 -34.00
C MET A 1 -36.84 2.54 -32.48
N ARG A 2 -37.35 1.52 -31.78
CA ARG A 2 -37.46 1.57 -30.31
C ARG A 2 -36.16 1.01 -29.71
N THR A 3 -35.55 1.73 -28.78
CA THR A 3 -34.31 1.34 -28.11
C THR A 3 -34.53 1.21 -26.61
N ILE A 4 -33.86 0.24 -25.98
CA ILE A 4 -33.86 0.02 -24.53
C ILE A 4 -32.44 0.20 -24.04
N THR A 5 -32.23 1.05 -23.03
CA THR A 5 -30.94 1.19 -22.38
C THR A 5 -31.03 0.60 -20.97
N VAL A 6 -30.15 -0.34 -20.65
CA VAL A 6 -30.09 -1.03 -19.36
C VAL A 6 -28.69 -0.97 -18.77
N ARG A 7 -28.60 -1.11 -17.44
CA ARG A 7 -27.33 -1.29 -16.73
C ARG A 7 -27.31 -2.66 -16.07
N GLY A 8 -26.26 -3.44 -16.34
CA GLY A 8 -26.00 -4.68 -15.63
C GLY A 8 -25.10 -4.45 -14.42
N ARG A 9 -25.27 -5.29 -13.42
CA ARG A 9 -24.45 -5.34 -12.22
C ARG A 9 -24.00 -6.76 -11.95
N ALA A 10 -22.78 -6.91 -11.43
CA ALA A 10 -22.28 -8.15 -10.89
C ALA A 10 -21.45 -7.88 -9.64
N GLU A 11 -21.54 -8.76 -8.70
CA GLU A 11 -20.75 -8.74 -7.47
C GLU A 11 -20.09 -10.10 -7.29
N LEU A 12 -18.85 -10.08 -6.84
CA LEU A 12 -18.09 -11.29 -6.54
C LEU A 12 -17.35 -11.04 -5.22
N SER A 13 -17.56 -11.91 -4.25
CA SER A 13 -16.79 -11.93 -3.02
C SER A 13 -15.77 -13.07 -3.10
N ARG A 14 -14.52 -12.76 -2.76
CA ARG A 14 -13.43 -13.73 -2.69
C ARG A 14 -12.50 -13.37 -1.53
N GLU A 15 -12.01 -14.39 -0.84
CA GLU A 15 -10.97 -14.21 0.16
C GLU A 15 -9.66 -13.79 -0.50
N PRO A 16 -8.91 -12.84 0.09
CA PRO A 16 -7.61 -12.42 -0.42
C PRO A 16 -6.60 -13.56 -0.31
N ASP A 17 -5.76 -13.72 -1.31
CA ASP A 17 -4.69 -14.72 -1.35
C ASP A 17 -3.30 -14.11 -1.19
N ILE A 18 -3.18 -12.79 -1.22
CA ILE A 18 -1.95 -12.03 -0.99
C ILE A 18 -2.16 -11.03 0.14
N ALA A 19 -1.24 -11.02 1.08
CA ALA A 19 -1.07 -9.97 2.08
C ALA A 19 0.15 -9.11 1.72
N GLU A 20 0.00 -7.81 1.84
CA GLU A 20 1.05 -6.83 1.61
C GLU A 20 1.26 -6.01 2.88
N LEU A 21 2.45 -6.10 3.46
CA LEU A 21 2.87 -5.23 4.55
C LEU A 21 3.56 -4.02 3.94
N VAL A 22 2.93 -2.87 4.05
CA VAL A 22 3.44 -1.59 3.52
C VAL A 22 4.10 -0.83 4.66
N CYS A 23 5.43 -0.71 4.60
CA CYS A 23 6.25 -0.03 5.59
C CYS A 23 6.70 1.33 5.07
N THR A 24 6.59 2.36 5.89
CA THR A 24 7.11 3.70 5.63
C THR A 24 8.37 3.91 6.47
N VAL A 25 9.51 3.99 5.80
CA VAL A 25 10.82 4.22 6.41
C VAL A 25 11.16 5.71 6.30
N ARG A 26 11.73 6.27 7.35
CA ARG A 26 12.09 7.68 7.42
C ARG A 26 13.54 7.88 7.83
N GLY A 27 14.16 8.92 7.27
CA GLY A 27 15.43 9.46 7.73
C GLY A 27 15.30 10.96 7.89
N GLU A 28 15.65 11.49 9.04
CA GLU A 28 15.50 12.90 9.37
C GLU A 28 16.76 13.43 10.04
N ASP A 29 17.26 14.57 9.55
CA ASP A 29 18.37 15.30 10.14
C ASP A 29 18.38 16.77 9.65
N LEU A 30 19.15 17.62 10.33
CA LEU A 30 19.44 18.99 9.88
C LEU A 30 20.30 18.97 8.62
N GLU A 31 21.22 18.01 8.52
CA GLU A 31 22.12 17.83 7.40
C GLU A 31 21.53 16.84 6.39
N TYR A 32 21.55 17.21 5.11
CA TYR A 32 21.00 16.39 4.01
C TYR A 32 21.60 14.98 3.95
N GLY A 33 22.95 14.89 4.02
CA GLY A 33 23.67 13.62 3.96
C GLY A 33 23.32 12.71 5.14
N ALA A 34 23.31 13.27 6.36
CA ALA A 34 22.97 12.52 7.57
C ALA A 34 21.52 12.02 7.55
N ALA A 35 20.57 12.81 7.06
CA ALA A 35 19.18 12.39 6.90
C ALA A 35 19.05 11.21 5.91
N TYR A 36 19.80 11.26 4.80
CA TYR A 36 19.85 10.17 3.82
C TYR A 36 20.47 8.89 4.40
N GLU A 37 21.60 9.00 5.10
CA GLU A 37 22.26 7.86 5.76
C GLU A 37 21.34 7.18 6.79
N LYS A 38 20.59 7.96 7.57
CA LYS A 38 19.58 7.45 8.50
C LYS A 38 18.49 6.65 7.80
N LEU A 39 18.00 7.13 6.65
CA LEU A 39 17.02 6.39 5.85
C LEU A 39 17.59 5.05 5.39
N ILE A 40 18.80 5.05 4.84
CA ILE A 40 19.45 3.83 4.32
C ILE A 40 19.72 2.82 5.45
N ALA A 41 20.16 3.28 6.60
CA ALA A 41 20.39 2.43 7.77
C ALA A 41 19.08 1.80 8.26
N ALA A 42 18.01 2.58 8.38
CA ALA A 42 16.69 2.09 8.79
C ALA A 42 16.11 1.09 7.77
N GLN A 43 16.24 1.37 6.48
CA GLN A 43 15.82 0.44 5.42
C GLN A 43 16.62 -0.85 5.43
N GLY A 44 17.94 -0.76 5.64
CA GLY A 44 18.82 -1.93 5.77
C GLY A 44 18.45 -2.81 6.95
N ALA A 45 18.17 -2.22 8.11
CA ALA A 45 17.72 -2.93 9.30
C ALA A 45 16.38 -3.65 9.05
N LEU A 46 15.42 -2.98 8.40
CA LEU A 46 14.13 -3.57 8.04
C LEU A 46 14.30 -4.77 7.10
N PHE A 47 15.10 -4.65 6.05
CA PHE A 47 15.36 -5.75 5.12
C PHE A 47 16.10 -6.91 5.80
N ALA A 48 17.05 -6.64 6.67
CA ALA A 48 17.75 -7.67 7.43
C ALA A 48 16.78 -8.44 8.34
N ALA A 49 15.85 -7.76 9.01
CA ALA A 49 14.82 -8.37 9.85
C ALA A 49 13.90 -9.29 9.02
N PHE A 50 13.44 -8.85 7.86
CA PHE A 50 12.59 -9.66 7.00
C PHE A 50 13.34 -10.88 6.44
N ARG A 51 14.61 -10.73 6.00
CA ARG A 51 15.42 -11.87 5.53
C ARG A 51 15.63 -12.92 6.63
N LYS A 52 15.80 -12.49 7.88
CA LYS A 52 15.92 -13.40 9.04
C LYS A 52 14.67 -14.26 9.23
N GLU A 53 13.50 -13.72 8.92
CA GLU A 53 12.22 -14.45 8.95
C GLU A 53 11.93 -15.28 7.66
N GLY A 54 12.89 -15.32 6.74
CA GLY A 54 12.83 -16.17 5.55
C GLY A 54 12.16 -15.53 4.33
N TYR A 55 11.98 -14.20 4.30
CA TYR A 55 11.52 -13.49 3.12
C TYR A 55 12.68 -13.24 2.15
N ALA A 56 12.43 -13.47 0.86
CA ALA A 56 13.43 -13.27 -0.19
C ALA A 56 13.38 -11.82 -0.74
N ASP A 57 14.49 -11.35 -1.31
CA ASP A 57 14.60 -10.01 -1.88
C ASP A 57 13.56 -9.72 -2.98
N LYS A 58 13.13 -10.74 -3.72
CA LYS A 58 12.06 -10.65 -4.72
C LYS A 58 10.68 -10.33 -4.13
N ASP A 59 10.48 -10.57 -2.84
CA ASP A 59 9.22 -10.32 -2.14
C ASP A 59 9.10 -8.84 -1.72
N PHE A 60 10.21 -8.08 -1.80
CA PHE A 60 10.26 -6.67 -1.49
C PHE A 60 10.09 -5.81 -2.74
N LYS A 61 9.29 -4.78 -2.61
CA LYS A 61 9.15 -3.72 -3.61
C LYS A 61 9.40 -2.39 -2.95
N THR A 62 10.39 -1.66 -3.44
CA THR A 62 10.59 -0.26 -3.07
C THR A 62 9.61 0.59 -3.88
N GLY A 63 8.82 1.40 -3.20
CA GLY A 63 7.80 2.24 -3.81
C GLY A 63 8.20 3.70 -3.90
N ALA A 64 7.34 4.58 -3.40
CA ALA A 64 7.54 6.02 -3.47
C ALA A 64 8.72 6.48 -2.59
N PHE A 65 9.65 7.19 -3.20
CA PHE A 65 10.73 7.91 -2.53
C PHE A 65 10.45 9.41 -2.56
N ARG A 66 10.51 10.06 -1.41
CA ARG A 66 10.26 11.49 -1.28
C ARG A 66 11.31 12.14 -0.40
N VAL A 67 11.71 13.34 -0.80
CA VAL A 67 12.55 14.23 0.01
C VAL A 67 11.79 15.53 0.22
N SER A 68 11.77 16.02 1.44
CA SER A 68 11.16 17.31 1.79
C SER A 68 11.99 18.05 2.81
N ARG A 69 11.88 19.38 2.79
CA ARG A 69 12.40 20.23 3.86
C ARG A 69 11.37 20.27 4.97
N LYS A 70 11.82 20.16 6.20
CA LYS A 70 10.98 20.40 7.38
C LYS A 70 11.09 21.84 7.82
N SER A 71 9.99 22.37 8.29
CA SER A 71 9.96 23.64 9.02
C SER A 71 9.81 23.36 10.51
N ALA A 72 10.54 24.08 11.31
CA ALA A 72 10.37 24.15 12.76
C ALA A 72 9.84 25.52 13.14
N TYR A 73 9.16 25.64 14.25
CA TYR A 73 8.68 26.92 14.76
C TYR A 73 9.44 27.28 16.03
N GLU A 74 10.13 28.42 16.01
CA GLU A 74 10.76 28.98 17.18
C GLU A 74 9.89 30.11 17.76
N LYS A 75 9.81 30.18 19.09
CA LYS A 75 9.16 31.30 19.78
C LYS A 75 10.09 32.50 19.80
N ASP A 76 9.67 33.54 19.12
CA ASP A 76 10.33 34.87 19.16
C ASP A 76 9.36 35.85 19.86
N GLY A 77 9.48 35.98 21.18
CA GLY A 77 8.55 36.74 22.00
C GLY A 77 7.12 36.16 21.95
N ASN A 78 6.16 36.94 21.45
CA ASN A 78 4.75 36.53 21.31
C ASN A 78 4.39 35.95 19.90
N ALA A 79 5.38 35.88 18.98
CA ALA A 79 5.22 35.38 17.62
C ALA A 79 5.91 34.04 17.44
N ASN A 80 5.35 33.16 16.61
CA ASN A 80 6.01 31.95 16.14
C ASN A 80 6.68 32.26 14.81
N ARG A 81 7.99 32.10 14.74
CA ARG A 81 8.76 32.23 13.51
C ARG A 81 9.04 30.85 12.92
N GLU A 82 8.70 30.67 11.65
CA GLU A 82 9.07 29.49 10.91
C GLU A 82 10.58 29.52 10.56
N VAL A 83 11.28 28.46 10.96
CA VAL A 83 12.72 28.28 10.70
C VAL A 83 12.96 26.95 9.99
N PHE A 84 14.11 26.81 9.34
CA PHE A 84 14.48 25.54 8.74
C PHE A 84 14.67 24.47 9.82
N GLY A 85 13.92 23.37 9.71
CA GLY A 85 13.89 22.25 10.68
C GLY A 85 14.59 21.00 10.18
N GLY A 86 15.29 21.05 9.04
CA GLY A 86 16.04 19.92 8.48
C GLY A 86 15.44 19.30 7.22
N TYR A 87 15.93 18.13 6.89
CA TYR A 87 15.50 17.32 5.76
C TYR A 87 14.80 16.07 6.25
N LEU A 88 13.72 15.70 5.54
CA LEU A 88 12.98 14.46 5.76
C LEU A 88 13.00 13.64 4.48
N PHE A 89 13.58 12.47 4.57
CA PHE A 89 13.52 11.44 3.55
C PHE A 89 12.46 10.42 3.94
N VAL A 90 11.62 10.04 3.01
CA VAL A 90 10.58 9.03 3.21
C VAL A 90 10.65 8.03 2.07
N ASN A 91 10.70 6.76 2.40
CA ASN A 91 10.64 5.68 1.43
C ASN A 91 9.57 4.66 1.84
N THR A 92 8.84 4.14 0.87
CA THR A 92 7.86 3.09 1.09
C THR A 92 8.42 1.76 0.62
N VAL A 93 8.38 0.78 1.50
CA VAL A 93 8.77 -0.61 1.21
C VAL A 93 7.54 -1.49 1.38
N THR A 94 7.23 -2.29 0.38
CA THR A 94 6.13 -3.25 0.42
C THR A 94 6.68 -4.66 0.41
N LEU A 95 6.32 -5.46 1.40
CA LEU A 95 6.58 -6.89 1.47
C LEU A 95 5.30 -7.63 1.10
N ALA A 96 5.31 -8.40 0.01
CA ALA A 96 4.17 -9.19 -0.46
C ALA A 96 4.40 -10.69 -0.21
N PHE A 97 3.41 -11.35 0.36
CA PHE A 97 3.46 -12.78 0.69
C PHE A 97 2.07 -13.42 0.64
N PRO A 98 1.97 -14.77 0.55
CA PRO A 98 0.69 -15.48 0.66
C PRO A 98 -0.03 -15.12 1.97
N CYS A 99 -1.37 -14.94 1.88
CA CYS A 99 -2.21 -14.53 3.02
C CYS A 99 -2.37 -15.69 4.03
N GLU A 100 -1.31 -15.98 4.77
CA GLU A 100 -1.23 -17.00 5.83
C GLU A 100 -0.99 -16.31 7.17
N SER A 101 -1.79 -16.63 8.19
CA SER A 101 -1.70 -16.01 9.52
C SER A 101 -0.31 -16.12 10.17
N ALA A 102 0.36 -17.27 9.96
CA ALA A 102 1.71 -17.48 10.50
C ALA A 102 2.74 -16.55 9.84
N ARG A 103 2.66 -16.36 8.52
CA ARG A 103 3.54 -15.45 7.78
C ARG A 103 3.26 -14.00 8.14
N LEU A 104 1.98 -13.66 8.29
CA LEU A 104 1.57 -12.33 8.71
C LEU A 104 2.17 -11.95 10.07
N GLY A 105 2.03 -12.85 11.07
CA GLY A 105 2.62 -12.64 12.38
C GLY A 105 4.14 -12.40 12.32
N LYS A 106 4.87 -13.23 11.56
CA LYS A 106 6.33 -13.07 11.38
C LYS A 106 6.70 -11.75 10.71
N ALA A 107 5.97 -11.33 9.67
CA ALA A 107 6.24 -10.08 8.97
C ALA A 107 6.04 -8.86 9.90
N VAL A 108 4.97 -8.86 10.68
CA VAL A 108 4.67 -7.78 11.63
C VAL A 108 5.71 -7.75 12.75
N SER A 109 6.03 -8.89 13.37
CA SER A 109 7.08 -8.98 14.40
C SER A 109 8.43 -8.49 13.88
N ALA A 110 8.84 -8.94 12.67
CA ALA A 110 10.08 -8.49 12.06
C ALA A 110 10.12 -6.98 11.82
N ALA A 111 9.03 -6.37 11.36
CA ALA A 111 8.94 -4.93 11.17
C ALA A 111 9.12 -4.17 12.48
N VAL A 112 8.47 -4.61 13.56
CA VAL A 112 8.58 -4.00 14.89
C VAL A 112 9.97 -4.19 15.50
N GLU A 113 10.51 -5.41 15.43
CA GLU A 113 11.80 -5.78 16.02
C GLU A 113 13.01 -5.26 15.22
N SER A 114 12.79 -4.78 14.00
CA SER A 114 13.86 -4.23 13.15
C SER A 114 14.58 -3.04 13.77
N GLY A 115 13.95 -2.35 14.72
CA GLY A 115 14.47 -1.11 15.30
C GLY A 115 14.49 0.08 14.34
N ALA A 116 13.93 -0.08 13.15
CA ALA A 116 13.95 0.95 12.10
C ALA A 116 12.93 2.10 12.33
N GLY A 117 12.08 2.00 13.38
CA GLY A 117 11.08 3.03 13.68
C GLY A 117 10.10 3.26 12.53
N VAL A 118 9.64 2.18 11.89
CA VAL A 118 8.78 2.25 10.71
C VAL A 118 7.31 2.33 11.09
N ASP A 119 6.56 3.15 10.38
CA ASP A 119 5.10 3.04 10.34
C ASP A 119 4.73 1.97 9.30
N PHE A 120 3.73 1.16 9.59
CA PHE A 120 3.26 0.16 8.64
C PHE A 120 1.76 -0.04 8.69
N PHE A 121 1.21 -0.54 7.60
CA PHE A 121 -0.16 -1.02 7.50
C PHE A 121 -0.24 -2.25 6.61
N LEU A 122 -1.32 -3.00 6.79
CA LEU A 122 -1.61 -4.19 5.99
C LEU A 122 -2.61 -3.85 4.89
N ARG A 123 -2.33 -4.37 3.71
CA ARG A 123 -3.24 -4.38 2.57
C ARG A 123 -3.41 -5.82 2.09
N PHE A 124 -4.61 -6.16 1.69
CA PHE A 124 -4.93 -7.47 1.12
C PHE A 124 -5.28 -7.32 -0.35
N SER A 125 -4.81 -8.25 -1.16
CA SER A 125 -5.01 -8.24 -2.60
C SER A 125 -5.23 -9.65 -3.14
N LEU A 126 -5.54 -9.72 -4.42
CA LEU A 126 -5.72 -10.97 -5.14
C LEU A 126 -4.63 -11.09 -6.20
N ARG A 127 -4.02 -12.27 -6.30
CA ARG A 127 -2.96 -12.52 -7.27
C ARG A 127 -3.44 -12.36 -8.70
N ASP A 128 -4.66 -12.81 -8.98
CA ASP A 128 -5.27 -12.77 -10.31
C ASP A 128 -6.51 -11.88 -10.33
N GLU A 129 -6.29 -10.60 -10.07
CA GLU A 129 -7.35 -9.59 -10.13
C GLU A 129 -7.91 -9.42 -11.54
N ALA A 130 -7.07 -9.60 -12.58
CA ALA A 130 -7.47 -9.44 -13.97
C ALA A 130 -8.52 -10.47 -14.38
N ALA A 131 -8.30 -11.75 -14.10
CA ALA A 131 -9.26 -12.81 -14.39
C ALA A 131 -10.59 -12.64 -13.64
N LEU A 132 -10.53 -12.08 -12.41
CA LEU A 132 -11.76 -11.80 -11.66
C LEU A 132 -12.54 -10.62 -12.24
N LYS A 133 -11.85 -9.56 -12.68
CA LYS A 133 -12.48 -8.43 -13.39
C LYS A 133 -13.15 -8.87 -14.67
N GLU A 134 -12.53 -9.78 -15.42
CA GLU A 134 -13.12 -10.34 -16.62
C GLU A 134 -14.40 -11.13 -16.32
N LYS A 135 -14.39 -12.00 -15.32
CA LYS A 135 -15.58 -12.74 -14.88
C LYS A 135 -16.71 -11.80 -14.43
N LEU A 136 -16.38 -10.74 -13.70
CA LEU A 136 -17.35 -9.73 -13.27
C LEU A 136 -17.96 -9.01 -14.48
N LEU A 137 -17.14 -8.68 -15.48
CA LEU A 137 -17.61 -8.03 -16.70
C LEU A 137 -18.61 -8.93 -17.46
N PHE A 138 -18.28 -10.21 -17.65
CA PHE A 138 -19.20 -11.16 -18.28
C PHE A 138 -20.51 -11.31 -17.50
N ALA A 139 -20.44 -11.43 -16.18
CA ALA A 139 -21.63 -11.53 -15.34
C ALA A 139 -22.51 -10.27 -15.40
N ALA A 140 -21.89 -9.07 -15.42
CA ALA A 140 -22.61 -7.81 -15.56
C ALA A 140 -23.27 -7.66 -16.95
N CYS A 141 -22.61 -8.12 -18.02
CA CYS A 141 -23.20 -8.16 -19.36
C CYS A 141 -24.39 -9.13 -19.43
N ALA A 142 -24.29 -10.29 -18.80
CA ALA A 142 -25.39 -11.24 -18.74
C ALA A 142 -26.59 -10.68 -17.98
N ASP A 143 -26.37 -10.02 -16.83
CA ASP A 143 -27.44 -9.34 -16.08
C ASP A 143 -28.09 -8.22 -16.92
N ALA A 144 -27.31 -7.40 -17.61
CA ALA A 144 -27.86 -6.36 -18.51
C ALA A 144 -28.75 -6.98 -19.61
N LYS A 145 -28.30 -8.05 -20.24
CA LYS A 145 -29.07 -8.76 -21.26
C LYS A 145 -30.39 -9.30 -20.71
N ALA A 146 -30.34 -9.97 -19.55
CA ALA A 146 -31.55 -10.51 -18.91
C ALA A 146 -32.56 -9.42 -18.55
N ARG A 147 -32.10 -8.27 -18.07
CA ARG A 147 -32.96 -7.11 -17.78
C ARG A 147 -33.59 -6.53 -19.05
N ALA A 148 -32.81 -6.39 -20.13
CA ALA A 148 -33.32 -5.91 -21.40
C ALA A 148 -34.41 -6.83 -21.97
N GLU A 149 -34.20 -8.14 -21.94
CA GLU A 149 -35.17 -9.15 -22.36
C GLU A 149 -36.44 -9.13 -21.51
N SER A 150 -36.31 -8.97 -20.18
CA SER A 150 -37.46 -8.85 -19.28
C SER A 150 -38.30 -7.61 -19.59
N ILE A 151 -37.68 -6.47 -19.83
CA ILE A 151 -38.38 -5.22 -20.21
C ILE A 151 -39.06 -5.39 -21.57
N ALA A 152 -38.35 -5.97 -22.54
CA ALA A 152 -38.90 -6.17 -23.90
C ALA A 152 -40.12 -7.11 -23.90
N ARG A 153 -40.19 -8.10 -22.98
CA ARG A 153 -41.37 -8.97 -22.83
C ARG A 153 -42.56 -8.29 -22.15
N ALA A 154 -42.28 -7.29 -21.30
CA ALA A 154 -43.30 -6.57 -20.55
C ALA A 154 -43.94 -5.39 -21.32
N CYS A 155 -43.34 -4.99 -22.45
CA CYS A 155 -43.82 -3.93 -23.34
C CYS A 155 -44.39 -4.46 -24.64
#